data_4c85af49956f9335025d67902be49588
#
_entry.id   4c85af49956f9335025d67902be49588
#
_cell.length_a   1.000
_cell.length_b   1.000
_cell.length_c   1.000
_cell.angle_alpha   90.00
_cell.angle_beta   90.00
_cell.angle_gamma   90.00
#
_symmetry.space_group_name_H-M   'P 1'
#
loop_
_entity.id
_entity.type
_entity.pdbx_description
1 polymer ?
#
loop_
_entity_poly.entity_id
_entity_poly.type
_entity_poly.pdbx_seq_one_letter_code
_entity_poly.pdbx_strand_id
1 'polypeptide(L)'
;MGGGKSRALCEEALDLALDYPGIPICIVRLRHNSITETTRRTMLEYVLPRELIARQIDSGGRDYIELHNGSLIHFIGLDDPVKWFSSELGALFFDEAHEIPEESATKLITRVGRHPASPVGSFQGTPQPGKVCLAFNPDNPGHWLHEWFYVGSDKTEFGTYKPELYPRNAEEPIGDAEFFFARAVDNVHLPPGYLRQLQGQPAYLRRRYLDGLWEFLDELCYFDVEALDS
;
A
#
# COMPACT_ATOMS: atom_id res chain seq x y z
N MET A 1 10.76 0.74 -8.09
CA MET A 1 9.84 -0.27 -8.68
C MET A 1 10.51 -1.63 -8.65
N GLY A 2 9.71 -2.74 -8.63
CA GLY A 2 10.29 -4.10 -8.68
C GLY A 2 10.75 -4.70 -7.34
N GLY A 3 10.57 -4.03 -6.21
CA GLY A 3 10.93 -4.54 -4.89
C GLY A 3 10.00 -5.64 -4.32
N GLY A 4 9.05 -6.18 -5.11
CA GLY A 4 8.12 -7.21 -4.63
C GLY A 4 7.00 -6.72 -3.71
N LYS A 5 6.83 -5.41 -3.53
CA LYS A 5 5.91 -4.80 -2.57
C LYS A 5 4.46 -5.27 -2.67
N SER A 6 3.87 -5.23 -3.86
CA SER A 6 2.47 -5.64 -4.06
C SER A 6 2.26 -7.13 -3.74
N ARG A 7 3.26 -7.98 -4.01
CA ARG A 7 3.21 -9.39 -3.65
C ARG A 7 3.28 -9.58 -2.13
N ALA A 8 4.23 -8.94 -1.46
CA ALA A 8 4.35 -8.98 0.00
C ALA A 8 3.07 -8.46 0.69
N LEU A 9 2.48 -7.38 0.14
CA LEU A 9 1.21 -6.85 0.61
C LEU A 9 0.07 -7.87 0.48
N CYS A 10 0.01 -8.59 -0.65
CA CYS A 10 -0.98 -9.65 -0.85
C CYS A 10 -0.75 -10.85 0.07
N GLU A 11 0.51 -11.25 0.29
CA GLU A 11 0.88 -12.34 1.21
C GLU A 11 0.45 -11.99 2.64
N GLU A 12 0.76 -10.79 3.12
CA GLU A 12 0.33 -10.31 4.43
C GLU A 12 -1.21 -10.25 4.57
N ALA A 13 -1.92 -9.83 3.53
CA ALA A 13 -3.37 -9.82 3.52
C ALA A 13 -3.96 -11.25 3.61
N LEU A 14 -3.33 -12.22 2.94
CA LEU A 14 -3.73 -13.63 3.02
C LEU A 14 -3.44 -14.20 4.42
N ASP A 15 -2.28 -13.94 4.97
CA ASP A 15 -1.91 -14.43 6.31
C ASP A 15 -2.90 -13.92 7.35
N LEU A 16 -3.25 -12.63 7.34
CA LEU A 16 -4.31 -12.10 8.21
C LEU A 16 -5.67 -12.73 7.94
N ALA A 17 -6.02 -13.01 6.68
CA ALA A 17 -7.28 -13.66 6.34
C ALA A 17 -7.36 -15.09 6.87
N LEU A 18 -6.23 -15.78 7.02
CA LEU A 18 -6.16 -17.13 7.57
C LEU A 18 -6.12 -17.13 9.09
N ASP A 19 -5.36 -16.22 9.70
CA ASP A 19 -5.18 -16.12 11.14
C ASP A 19 -6.42 -15.58 11.86
N TYR A 20 -7.22 -14.74 11.18
CA TYR A 20 -8.42 -14.09 11.71
C TYR A 20 -9.66 -14.48 10.88
N PRO A 21 -10.22 -15.68 11.04
CA PRO A 21 -11.38 -16.11 10.28
C PRO A 21 -12.55 -15.12 10.33
N GLY A 22 -13.15 -14.86 9.17
CA GLY A 22 -14.25 -13.89 9.04
C GLY A 22 -13.82 -12.42 8.98
N ILE A 23 -12.51 -12.14 8.91
CA ILE A 23 -12.00 -10.77 8.83
C ILE A 23 -12.41 -10.08 7.51
N PRO A 24 -12.94 -8.84 7.56
CA PRO A 24 -13.10 -8.01 6.39
C PRO A 24 -11.80 -7.24 6.12
N ILE A 25 -11.11 -7.61 5.06
CA ILE A 25 -9.87 -6.98 4.57
C ILE A 25 -10.20 -6.11 3.36
N CYS A 26 -9.56 -4.96 3.26
CA CYS A 26 -9.68 -4.09 2.11
C CYS A 26 -8.30 -3.78 1.52
N ILE A 27 -8.13 -4.06 0.23
CA ILE A 27 -6.95 -3.65 -0.56
C ILE A 27 -7.37 -2.50 -1.45
N VAL A 28 -6.62 -1.40 -1.41
CA VAL A 28 -6.99 -0.11 -2.02
C VAL A 28 -5.93 0.35 -3.01
N ARG A 29 -6.37 0.86 -4.15
CA ARG A 29 -5.59 1.69 -5.07
C ARG A 29 -6.36 2.95 -5.45
N LEU A 30 -5.66 3.91 -6.06
CA LEU A 30 -6.32 5.14 -6.53
C LEU A 30 -7.44 4.83 -7.55
N ARG A 31 -7.22 3.89 -8.47
CA ARG A 31 -8.18 3.54 -9.53
C ARG A 31 -8.58 2.07 -9.50
N HIS A 32 -9.89 1.80 -9.65
CA HIS A 32 -10.42 0.43 -9.65
C HIS A 32 -9.85 -0.44 -10.78
N ASN A 33 -9.78 0.07 -11.99
CA ASN A 33 -9.20 -0.69 -13.11
C ASN A 33 -7.74 -1.10 -12.83
N SER A 34 -6.95 -0.21 -12.22
CA SER A 34 -5.57 -0.53 -11.88
C SER A 34 -5.46 -1.64 -10.85
N ILE A 35 -6.33 -1.69 -9.83
CA ILE A 35 -6.27 -2.74 -8.81
C ILE A 35 -6.64 -4.10 -9.38
N THR A 36 -7.64 -4.15 -10.27
CA THR A 36 -8.09 -5.39 -10.90
C THR A 36 -7.00 -6.00 -11.78
N GLU A 37 -6.35 -5.18 -12.61
CA GLU A 37 -5.32 -5.62 -13.56
C GLU A 37 -3.97 -5.96 -12.91
N THR A 38 -3.71 -5.47 -11.69
CA THR A 38 -2.41 -5.64 -11.04
C THR A 38 -2.50 -6.41 -9.72
N THR A 39 -2.97 -5.76 -8.66
CA THR A 39 -2.93 -6.30 -7.28
C THR A 39 -3.84 -7.51 -7.11
N ARG A 40 -5.08 -7.44 -7.62
CA ARG A 40 -6.01 -8.57 -7.59
C ARG A 40 -5.48 -9.75 -8.42
N ARG A 41 -4.90 -9.45 -9.57
CA ARG A 41 -4.25 -10.47 -10.39
C ARG A 41 -3.05 -11.09 -9.68
N THR A 42 -2.20 -10.29 -9.02
CA THR A 42 -1.09 -10.79 -8.19
C THR A 42 -1.60 -11.71 -7.08
N MET A 43 -2.67 -11.33 -6.39
CA MET A 43 -3.30 -12.17 -5.37
C MET A 43 -3.71 -13.54 -5.95
N LEU A 44 -4.42 -13.55 -7.06
CA LEU A 44 -5.00 -14.78 -7.64
C LEU A 44 -3.98 -15.68 -8.35
N GLU A 45 -2.95 -15.10 -8.98
CA GLU A 45 -1.98 -15.87 -9.75
C GLU A 45 -0.79 -16.38 -8.92
N TYR A 46 -0.41 -15.64 -7.86
CA TYR A 46 0.87 -15.89 -7.18
C TYR A 46 0.76 -16.11 -5.67
N VAL A 47 -0.35 -15.74 -5.03
CA VAL A 47 -0.44 -15.72 -3.58
C VAL A 47 -1.54 -16.65 -3.06
N LEU A 48 -2.75 -16.53 -3.57
CA LEU A 48 -3.93 -17.20 -3.02
C LEU A 48 -4.17 -18.58 -3.67
N PRO A 49 -4.01 -19.69 -2.94
CA PRO A 49 -4.39 -21.02 -3.41
C PRO A 49 -5.89 -21.11 -3.74
N ARG A 50 -6.22 -21.70 -4.88
CA ARG A 50 -7.60 -21.76 -5.38
C ARG A 50 -8.52 -22.54 -4.45
N GLU A 51 -8.00 -23.52 -3.76
CA GLU A 51 -8.72 -24.36 -2.79
C GLU A 51 -9.19 -23.60 -1.54
N LEU A 52 -8.66 -22.42 -1.28
CA LEU A 52 -9.11 -21.57 -0.18
C LEU A 52 -10.31 -20.69 -0.55
N ILE A 53 -10.62 -20.56 -1.84
CA ILE A 53 -11.63 -19.65 -2.36
C ILE A 53 -13.01 -20.31 -2.32
N ALA A 54 -13.92 -19.75 -1.53
CA ALA A 54 -15.33 -20.13 -1.52
C ALA A 54 -16.11 -19.43 -2.65
N ARG A 55 -15.82 -18.15 -2.90
CA ARG A 55 -16.52 -17.36 -3.92
C ARG A 55 -15.67 -16.17 -4.38
N GLN A 56 -15.84 -15.81 -5.67
CA GLN A 56 -15.30 -14.57 -6.23
C GLN A 56 -16.44 -13.76 -6.86
N ILE A 57 -16.42 -12.44 -6.63
CA ILE A 57 -17.34 -11.50 -7.26
C ILE A 57 -16.54 -10.33 -7.79
N ASP A 58 -16.81 -9.96 -9.05
CA ASP A 58 -16.17 -8.86 -9.78
C ASP A 58 -17.18 -8.03 -10.59
N SER A 59 -18.43 -7.95 -10.10
CA SER A 59 -19.53 -7.31 -10.81
C SER A 59 -20.38 -6.42 -9.91
N GLY A 60 -21.10 -5.48 -10.52
CA GLY A 60 -22.06 -4.63 -9.82
C GLY A 60 -21.43 -3.67 -8.80
N GLY A 61 -20.22 -3.20 -9.05
CA GLY A 61 -19.48 -2.33 -8.13
C GLY A 61 -19.02 -3.03 -6.86
N ARG A 62 -18.96 -4.36 -6.88
CA ARG A 62 -18.39 -5.20 -5.84
C ARG A 62 -17.27 -6.02 -6.44
N ASP A 63 -16.09 -5.95 -5.85
CA ASP A 63 -14.94 -6.78 -6.20
C ASP A 63 -14.37 -7.35 -4.91
N TYR A 64 -14.57 -8.65 -4.68
CA TYR A 64 -14.05 -9.33 -3.52
C TYR A 64 -13.85 -10.82 -3.73
N ILE A 65 -12.99 -11.40 -2.91
CA ILE A 65 -12.80 -12.84 -2.74
C ILE A 65 -13.26 -13.22 -1.34
N GLU A 66 -14.11 -14.24 -1.25
CA GLU A 66 -14.53 -14.86 -0.01
C GLU A 66 -13.78 -16.18 0.17
N LEU A 67 -13.16 -16.35 1.32
CA LEU A 67 -12.49 -17.59 1.69
C LEU A 67 -13.44 -18.56 2.41
N HIS A 68 -13.11 -19.86 2.41
CA HIS A 68 -13.92 -20.87 3.11
C HIS A 68 -14.03 -20.64 4.63
N ASN A 69 -13.10 -19.90 5.23
CA ASN A 69 -13.17 -19.49 6.63
C ASN A 69 -14.02 -18.24 6.88
N GLY A 70 -14.72 -17.72 5.85
CA GLY A 70 -15.58 -16.55 5.91
C GLY A 70 -14.87 -15.21 5.79
N SER A 71 -13.54 -15.18 5.68
CA SER A 71 -12.80 -13.94 5.47
C SER A 71 -13.09 -13.34 4.10
N LEU A 72 -13.17 -12.01 4.03
CA LEU A 72 -13.50 -11.26 2.82
C LEU A 72 -12.32 -10.37 2.45
N ILE A 73 -11.79 -10.52 1.24
CA ILE A 73 -10.74 -9.67 0.69
C ILE A 73 -11.36 -8.80 -0.41
N HIS A 74 -11.60 -7.53 -0.11
CA HIS A 74 -12.16 -6.55 -1.03
C HIS A 74 -11.06 -5.84 -1.80
N PHE A 75 -11.31 -5.57 -3.10
CA PHE A 75 -10.45 -4.78 -3.97
C PHE A 75 -11.18 -3.51 -4.36
N ILE A 76 -10.67 -2.35 -3.95
CA ILE A 76 -11.37 -1.08 -4.15
C ILE A 76 -10.48 -0.03 -4.83
N GLY A 77 -11.12 0.72 -5.75
CA GLY A 77 -10.60 1.99 -6.26
C GLY A 77 -11.23 3.17 -5.53
N LEU A 78 -10.49 4.24 -5.40
CA LEU A 78 -10.98 5.48 -4.80
C LEU A 78 -11.71 6.38 -5.81
N ASP A 79 -12.02 5.88 -6.99
CA ASP A 79 -12.91 6.53 -7.98
C ASP A 79 -14.35 6.63 -7.45
N ASP A 80 -14.79 5.71 -6.55
CA ASP A 80 -16.05 5.76 -5.81
C ASP A 80 -15.83 5.49 -4.31
N PRO A 81 -15.22 6.43 -3.58
CA PRO A 81 -14.79 6.20 -2.21
C PRO A 81 -15.92 6.26 -1.17
N VAL A 82 -17.02 6.93 -1.47
CA VAL A 82 -18.09 7.26 -0.48
C VAL A 82 -18.64 6.01 0.20
N LYS A 83 -18.84 4.94 -0.56
CA LYS A 83 -19.34 3.64 -0.10
C LYS A 83 -18.45 2.99 0.97
N TRP A 84 -17.13 3.16 0.85
CA TRP A 84 -16.15 2.51 1.70
C TRP A 84 -15.85 3.29 2.98
N PHE A 85 -16.10 4.60 2.99
CA PHE A 85 -15.97 5.43 4.18
C PHE A 85 -16.95 5.08 5.31
N SER A 86 -17.94 4.25 5.03
CA SER A 86 -18.89 3.75 6.02
C SER A 86 -18.65 2.29 6.43
N SER A 87 -17.64 1.63 5.84
CA SER A 87 -17.34 0.22 6.10
C SER A 87 -16.56 0.05 7.41
N GLU A 88 -16.65 -1.13 7.98
CA GLU A 88 -15.88 -1.55 9.14
C GLU A 88 -14.87 -2.59 8.67
N LEU A 89 -13.61 -2.34 8.95
CA LEU A 89 -12.50 -3.13 8.43
C LEU A 89 -11.70 -3.73 9.58
N GLY A 90 -11.32 -4.99 9.43
CA GLY A 90 -10.37 -5.65 10.32
C GLY A 90 -8.92 -5.35 9.93
N ALA A 91 -8.66 -5.17 8.62
CA ALA A 91 -7.36 -4.73 8.11
C ALA A 91 -7.51 -3.95 6.80
N LEU A 92 -6.54 -3.07 6.54
CA LEU A 92 -6.52 -2.17 5.39
C LEU A 92 -5.15 -2.14 4.74
N PHE A 93 -5.12 -2.29 3.43
CA PHE A 93 -3.90 -2.35 2.63
C PHE A 93 -3.96 -1.33 1.51
N PHE A 94 -2.95 -0.46 1.42
CA PHE A 94 -2.80 0.48 0.32
C PHE A 94 -1.68 0.03 -0.61
N ASP A 95 -2.01 -0.33 -1.84
CA ASP A 95 -1.01 -0.59 -2.88
C ASP A 95 -0.80 0.69 -3.70
N GLU A 96 0.45 1.02 -3.99
CA GLU A 96 0.89 2.30 -4.58
C GLU A 96 0.35 3.51 -3.78
N ALA A 97 0.52 3.49 -2.46
CA ALA A 97 -0.03 4.49 -1.54
C ALA A 97 0.41 5.93 -1.85
N HIS A 98 1.52 6.12 -2.59
CA HIS A 98 1.98 7.43 -3.04
C HIS A 98 1.05 8.09 -4.07
N GLU A 99 0.17 7.32 -4.73
CA GLU A 99 -0.86 7.87 -5.62
C GLU A 99 -2.10 8.37 -4.84
N ILE A 100 -2.26 7.97 -3.56
CA ILE A 100 -3.48 8.17 -2.79
C ILE A 100 -3.41 9.49 -2.00
N PRO A 101 -4.43 10.35 -2.11
CA PRO A 101 -4.50 11.57 -1.32
C PRO A 101 -4.55 11.27 0.19
N GLU A 102 -3.79 12.02 1.00
CA GLU A 102 -3.73 11.87 2.46
C GLU A 102 -5.11 11.87 3.12
N GLU A 103 -6.00 12.78 2.70
CA GLU A 103 -7.37 12.87 3.23
C GLU A 103 -8.15 11.56 3.04
N SER A 104 -8.03 10.93 1.86
CA SER A 104 -8.70 9.67 1.56
C SER A 104 -8.11 8.52 2.36
N ALA A 105 -6.78 8.46 2.47
CA ALA A 105 -6.08 7.47 3.27
C ALA A 105 -6.49 7.57 4.74
N THR A 106 -6.44 8.76 5.32
CA THR A 106 -6.82 9.02 6.73
C THR A 106 -8.26 8.63 7.01
N LYS A 107 -9.20 8.99 6.13
CA LYS A 107 -10.61 8.60 6.27
C LYS A 107 -10.80 7.08 6.30
N LEU A 108 -10.09 6.33 5.46
CA LEU A 108 -10.17 4.86 5.46
C LEU A 108 -9.49 4.25 6.68
N ILE A 109 -8.35 4.77 7.10
CA ILE A 109 -7.64 4.32 8.31
C ILE A 109 -8.55 4.37 9.54
N THR A 110 -9.40 5.42 9.67
CA THR A 110 -10.36 5.50 10.78
C THR A 110 -11.45 4.42 10.77
N ARG A 111 -11.52 3.59 9.73
CA ARG A 111 -12.48 2.47 9.63
C ARG A 111 -11.91 1.15 10.15
N VAL A 112 -10.61 1.12 10.39
CA VAL A 112 -9.90 -0.08 10.85
C VAL A 112 -9.99 -0.19 12.38
N GLY A 113 -10.23 -1.40 12.89
CA GLY A 113 -10.23 -1.67 14.32
C GLY A 113 -11.44 -1.13 15.10
N ARG A 114 -12.48 -0.64 14.43
CA ARG A 114 -13.70 -0.17 15.11
C ARG A 114 -14.47 -1.28 15.82
N HIS A 115 -14.36 -2.49 15.32
CA HIS A 115 -14.86 -3.68 15.95
C HIS A 115 -13.71 -4.61 16.30
N PRO A 116 -13.45 -4.82 17.60
CA PRO A 116 -12.35 -5.69 18.04
C PRO A 116 -12.60 -7.18 17.79
N ALA A 117 -13.79 -7.53 17.31
CA ALA A 117 -14.16 -8.92 17.05
C ALA A 117 -14.87 -9.07 15.71
N SER A 118 -14.72 -10.24 15.07
CA SER A 118 -15.42 -10.54 13.81
C SER A 118 -16.92 -10.40 13.97
N PRO A 119 -17.61 -9.68 13.09
CA PRO A 119 -19.06 -9.53 13.12
C PRO A 119 -19.80 -10.72 12.50
N VAL A 120 -19.12 -11.70 11.89
CA VAL A 120 -19.71 -12.68 10.96
C VAL A 120 -19.80 -14.09 11.56
N GLY A 121 -21.02 -14.64 11.59
CA GLY A 121 -21.35 -16.06 11.69
C GLY A 121 -20.62 -16.82 12.80
N SER A 122 -20.05 -17.97 12.45
CA SER A 122 -19.31 -18.86 13.37
C SER A 122 -17.99 -18.26 13.88
N PHE A 123 -17.55 -17.13 13.33
CA PHE A 123 -16.34 -16.40 13.74
C PHE A 123 -16.65 -15.18 14.60
N GLN A 124 -17.91 -15.00 14.99
CA GLN A 124 -18.31 -13.92 15.88
C GLN A 124 -17.51 -13.96 17.20
N GLY A 125 -16.92 -12.84 17.57
CA GLY A 125 -16.09 -12.74 18.75
C GLY A 125 -14.59 -12.96 18.51
N THR A 126 -14.16 -13.31 17.30
CA THR A 126 -12.75 -13.40 16.94
C THR A 126 -12.12 -11.98 16.93
N PRO A 127 -11.05 -11.73 17.69
CA PRO A 127 -10.37 -10.43 17.69
C PRO A 127 -9.91 -10.05 16.28
N GLN A 128 -9.98 -8.77 15.95
CA GLN A 128 -9.49 -8.22 14.70
C GLN A 128 -8.15 -7.52 14.93
N PRO A 129 -7.16 -7.65 14.02
CA PRO A 129 -5.82 -7.11 14.26
C PRO A 129 -5.76 -5.57 14.24
N GLY A 130 -6.71 -4.91 13.58
CA GLY A 130 -6.67 -3.46 13.42
C GLY A 130 -5.48 -2.96 12.58
N LYS A 131 -4.97 -3.78 11.65
CA LYS A 131 -3.72 -3.53 10.94
C LYS A 131 -3.91 -2.67 9.70
N VAL A 132 -2.96 -1.75 9.47
CA VAL A 132 -2.85 -0.94 8.25
C VAL A 132 -1.49 -1.17 7.62
N CYS A 133 -1.46 -1.52 6.33
CA CYS A 133 -0.24 -1.70 5.56
C CYS A 133 -0.23 -0.79 4.33
N LEU A 134 0.93 -0.16 4.05
CA LEU A 134 1.10 0.72 2.92
C LEU A 134 2.31 0.29 2.09
N ALA A 135 2.07 0.00 0.81
CA ALA A 135 3.13 -0.25 -0.16
C ALA A 135 3.26 0.96 -1.09
N PHE A 136 4.44 1.56 -1.18
CA PHE A 136 4.65 2.76 -1.98
C PHE A 136 6.06 2.84 -2.55
N ASN A 137 6.23 3.69 -3.55
CA ASN A 137 7.53 4.15 -4.03
C ASN A 137 7.80 5.55 -3.49
N PRO A 138 9.05 5.95 -3.32
CA PRO A 138 9.38 7.35 -3.02
C PRO A 138 8.81 8.30 -4.07
N ASP A 139 8.40 9.47 -3.64
CA ASP A 139 7.93 10.57 -4.47
C ASP A 139 8.71 11.85 -4.12
N ASN A 140 8.08 13.01 -4.03
CA ASN A 140 8.74 14.23 -3.58
C ASN A 140 8.77 14.29 -2.04
N PRO A 141 9.78 14.97 -1.44
CA PRO A 141 9.90 15.09 0.01
C PRO A 141 8.75 15.84 0.72
N GLY A 142 7.92 16.58 0.00
CA GLY A 142 6.70 17.19 0.54
C GLY A 142 5.48 16.27 0.55
N HIS A 143 5.64 15.01 0.17
CA HIS A 143 4.55 14.05 0.16
C HIS A 143 4.22 13.59 1.60
N TRP A 144 2.94 13.37 1.91
CA TRP A 144 2.47 12.96 3.25
C TRP A 144 3.12 11.66 3.77
N LEU A 145 3.43 10.70 2.88
CA LEU A 145 4.15 9.47 3.26
C LEU A 145 5.58 9.76 3.71
N HIS A 146 6.26 10.72 3.11
CA HIS A 146 7.59 11.13 3.55
C HIS A 146 7.51 11.76 4.94
N GLU A 147 6.54 12.62 5.18
CA GLU A 147 6.35 13.23 6.48
C GLU A 147 6.02 12.21 7.57
N TRP A 148 5.21 11.21 7.26
CA TRP A 148 4.82 10.18 8.22
C TRP A 148 5.96 9.20 8.56
N PHE A 149 6.78 8.84 7.58
CA PHE A 149 7.75 7.74 7.75
C PHE A 149 9.22 8.16 7.70
N TYR A 150 9.53 9.35 7.16
CA TYR A 150 10.91 9.79 6.92
C TYR A 150 11.33 11.02 7.71
N VAL A 151 10.44 11.69 8.43
CA VAL A 151 10.79 12.90 9.18
C VAL A 151 11.95 12.61 10.14
N GLY A 152 13.02 13.37 10.01
CA GLY A 152 14.18 13.34 10.89
C GLY A 152 15.22 12.25 10.61
N SER A 153 15.10 11.46 9.51
CA SER A 153 16.12 10.48 9.17
C SER A 153 16.23 10.22 7.67
N ASP A 154 17.46 10.00 7.21
CA ASP A 154 17.74 9.45 5.88
C ASP A 154 17.61 7.92 5.92
N LYS A 155 16.54 7.39 5.35
CA LYS A 155 16.20 5.97 5.33
C LYS A 155 16.60 5.37 3.98
N THR A 156 17.89 5.37 3.66
CA THR A 156 18.41 4.86 2.39
C THR A 156 18.98 3.46 2.48
N GLU A 157 19.12 2.92 3.68
CA GLU A 157 19.67 1.58 3.89
C GLU A 157 18.56 0.52 3.84
N PHE A 158 18.86 -0.65 3.28
CA PHE A 158 17.99 -1.82 3.36
C PHE A 158 17.80 -2.23 4.83
N GLY A 159 16.54 -2.44 5.22
CA GLY A 159 16.25 -2.90 6.58
C GLY A 159 14.86 -2.53 7.07
N THR A 160 14.67 -2.76 8.36
CA THR A 160 13.44 -2.43 9.10
C THR A 160 13.70 -1.25 10.01
N TYR A 161 12.82 -0.28 9.96
CA TYR A 161 12.84 0.91 10.82
C TYR A 161 11.55 0.98 11.62
N LYS A 162 11.62 1.58 12.81
CA LYS A 162 10.45 1.79 13.68
C LYS A 162 10.24 3.28 13.89
N PRO A 163 9.62 3.98 12.92
CA PRO A 163 9.34 5.40 13.07
C PRO A 163 8.22 5.62 14.09
N GLU A 164 8.34 6.70 14.85
CA GLU A 164 7.19 7.26 15.56
C GLU A 164 6.31 7.98 14.53
N LEU A 165 5.01 7.66 14.49
CA LEU A 165 4.09 8.28 13.54
C LEU A 165 3.61 9.62 14.08
N TYR A 166 4.05 10.69 13.45
CA TYR A 166 3.59 12.04 13.72
C TYR A 166 2.79 12.57 12.52
N PRO A 167 1.46 12.57 12.57
CA PRO A 167 0.69 13.31 11.56
C PRO A 167 0.97 14.80 11.70
N ARG A 168 0.87 15.53 10.58
CA ARG A 168 1.27 16.94 10.37
C ARG A 168 0.90 17.91 11.50
N ASN A 169 0.17 17.69 12.46
CA ASN A 169 -0.20 18.61 13.54
C ASN A 169 -0.34 17.89 14.88
N ALA A 170 0.25 16.72 15.05
CA ALA A 170 0.20 16.01 16.31
C ALA A 170 1.41 16.41 17.18
N GLU A 171 1.15 16.74 18.43
CA GLU A 171 2.17 16.99 19.43
C GLU A 171 2.78 15.67 19.96
N GLU A 172 2.05 14.56 19.80
CA GLU A 172 2.44 13.23 20.25
C GLU A 172 2.29 12.18 19.14
N PRO A 173 3.10 11.10 19.15
CA PRO A 173 2.98 10.02 18.19
C PRO A 173 1.62 9.31 18.32
N ILE A 174 0.97 8.99 17.20
CA ILE A 174 -0.36 8.37 17.17
C ILE A 174 -0.34 6.84 17.09
N GLY A 175 0.81 6.23 17.07
CA GLY A 175 0.92 4.77 17.04
C GLY A 175 2.31 4.25 16.72
N ASP A 176 2.42 2.93 16.84
CA ASP A 176 3.61 2.18 16.44
C ASP A 176 3.56 1.84 14.97
N ALA A 177 4.67 2.01 14.27
CA ALA A 177 4.82 1.59 12.90
C ALA A 177 6.11 0.81 12.70
N GLU A 178 6.10 -0.06 11.69
CA GLU A 178 7.32 -0.65 11.15
C GLU A 178 7.41 -0.25 9.69
N PHE A 179 8.58 0.22 9.29
CA PHE A 179 8.88 0.60 7.92
C PHE A 179 9.96 -0.32 7.35
N PHE A 180 9.64 -0.98 6.24
CA PHE A 180 10.57 -1.87 5.54
C PHE A 180 11.06 -1.19 4.28
N PHE A 181 12.35 -0.88 4.25
CA PHE A 181 12.99 -0.31 3.07
C PHE A 181 13.61 -1.43 2.22
N ALA A 182 13.22 -1.48 0.94
CA ALA A 182 13.75 -2.45 -0.03
C ALA A 182 13.89 -1.81 -1.42
N ARG A 183 15.08 -1.93 -2.01
CA ARG A 183 15.38 -1.44 -3.35
C ARG A 183 15.14 -2.53 -4.40
N ALA A 184 15.04 -2.13 -5.66
CA ALA A 184 14.96 -3.09 -6.76
C ALA A 184 16.15 -4.05 -6.80
N VAL A 185 17.35 -3.56 -6.48
CA VAL A 185 18.58 -4.38 -6.45
C VAL A 185 18.57 -5.47 -5.39
N ASP A 186 17.76 -5.31 -4.35
CA ASP A 186 17.66 -6.28 -3.24
C ASP A 186 16.71 -7.44 -3.58
N ASN A 187 15.93 -7.33 -4.69
CA ASN A 187 15.01 -8.37 -5.12
C ASN A 187 15.67 -9.37 -6.06
N VAL A 188 16.04 -10.53 -5.50
CA VAL A 188 16.70 -11.64 -6.22
C VAL A 188 15.83 -12.28 -7.31
N HIS A 189 14.53 -12.03 -7.32
CA HIS A 189 13.58 -12.60 -8.28
C HIS A 189 13.36 -11.74 -9.53
N LEU A 190 14.01 -10.58 -9.62
CA LEU A 190 13.88 -9.72 -10.79
C LEU A 190 14.62 -10.31 -12.01
N PRO A 191 14.00 -10.25 -13.19
CA PRO A 191 14.69 -10.63 -14.42
C PRO A 191 15.97 -9.78 -14.62
N PRO A 192 17.09 -10.38 -15.06
CA PRO A 192 18.36 -9.64 -15.22
C PRO A 192 18.28 -8.40 -16.14
N GLY A 193 17.35 -8.40 -17.10
CA GLY A 193 17.11 -7.26 -17.99
C GLY A 193 16.41 -6.07 -17.33
N TYR A 194 15.64 -6.31 -16.28
CA TYR A 194 14.86 -5.28 -15.62
C TYR A 194 15.73 -4.22 -14.91
N LEU A 195 16.74 -4.66 -14.18
CA LEU A 195 17.70 -3.73 -13.54
C LEU A 195 18.44 -2.87 -14.57
N ARG A 196 18.85 -3.47 -15.71
CA ARG A 196 19.46 -2.70 -16.82
C ARG A 196 18.50 -1.67 -17.40
N GLN A 197 17.22 -2.00 -17.52
CA GLN A 197 16.19 -1.05 -17.95
C GLN A 197 16.03 0.12 -16.97
N LEU A 198 16.04 -0.13 -15.67
CA LEU A 198 15.99 0.93 -14.66
C LEU A 198 17.27 1.80 -14.70
N GLN A 199 18.44 1.19 -14.88
CA GLN A 199 19.70 1.92 -15.01
C GLN A 199 19.76 2.82 -16.25
N GLY A 200 19.03 2.48 -17.30
CA GLY A 200 18.89 3.30 -18.52
C GLY A 200 17.92 4.48 -18.40
N GLN A 201 17.22 4.65 -17.28
CA GLN A 201 16.29 5.76 -17.08
C GLN A 201 17.03 7.10 -16.77
N PRO A 202 16.37 8.26 -16.96
CA PRO A 202 16.88 9.55 -16.50
C PRO A 202 17.33 9.53 -15.03
N ALA A 203 18.30 10.37 -14.67
CA ALA A 203 18.94 10.33 -13.34
C ALA A 203 17.95 10.41 -12.17
N TYR A 204 16.95 11.31 -12.24
CA TYR A 204 15.91 11.45 -11.20
C TYR A 204 15.04 10.19 -11.04
N LEU A 205 14.69 9.49 -12.15
CA LEU A 205 13.94 8.22 -12.08
C LEU A 205 14.80 7.07 -11.52
N ARG A 206 16.10 7.04 -11.85
CA ARG A 206 17.01 6.07 -11.26
C ARG A 206 17.09 6.25 -9.75
N ARG A 207 17.34 7.46 -9.27
CA ARG A 207 17.41 7.76 -7.85
C ARG A 207 16.13 7.36 -7.13
N ARG A 208 14.97 7.66 -7.72
CA ARG A 208 13.67 7.29 -7.16
C ARG A 208 13.41 5.78 -7.19
N TYR A 209 13.59 5.12 -8.32
CA TYR A 209 13.13 3.73 -8.51
C TYR A 209 14.20 2.67 -8.28
N LEU A 210 15.47 3.00 -8.44
CA LEU A 210 16.58 2.09 -8.20
C LEU A 210 17.13 2.26 -6.79
N ASP A 211 17.39 3.51 -6.38
CA ASP A 211 18.04 3.83 -5.11
C ASP A 211 17.03 4.08 -3.98
N GLY A 212 15.75 4.30 -4.29
CA GLY A 212 14.69 4.50 -3.31
C GLY A 212 14.70 5.88 -2.63
N LEU A 213 15.24 6.89 -3.30
CA LEU A 213 15.39 8.23 -2.75
C LEU A 213 14.14 9.08 -2.98
N TRP A 214 13.84 9.92 -1.99
CA TRP A 214 12.83 10.98 -2.10
C TRP A 214 13.48 12.21 -2.71
N GLU A 215 12.97 12.68 -3.85
CA GLU A 215 13.55 13.81 -4.56
C GLU A 215 12.49 14.73 -5.15
N PHE A 216 12.76 16.02 -5.11
CA PHE A 216 11.99 16.99 -5.87
C PHE A 216 12.21 16.78 -7.37
N LEU A 217 11.15 16.96 -8.16
CA LEU A 217 11.22 16.94 -9.63
C LEU A 217 11.76 18.27 -10.21
N ASP A 218 12.39 19.12 -9.38
CA ASP A 218 12.84 20.47 -9.75
C ASP A 218 13.86 20.50 -10.91
N GLU A 219 14.52 19.37 -11.22
CA GLU A 219 15.33 19.24 -12.44
C GLU A 219 14.51 19.22 -13.74
N LEU A 220 13.17 19.25 -13.66
CA LEU A 220 12.28 19.37 -14.82
C LEU A 220 11.79 20.81 -15.07
N CYS A 221 12.25 21.80 -14.34
CA CYS A 221 12.12 23.19 -14.76
C CYS A 221 12.97 23.42 -16.01
N TYR A 222 12.38 23.22 -17.17
CA TYR A 222 12.96 23.47 -18.49
C TYR A 222 13.16 24.98 -18.79
N PHE A 223 13.00 25.83 -17.81
CA PHE A 223 13.22 27.26 -17.94
C PHE A 223 14.31 27.67 -16.96
N ASP A 224 15.48 27.92 -17.51
CA ASP A 224 16.50 28.69 -16.86
C ASP A 224 15.96 30.11 -16.72
N VAL A 225 15.45 30.45 -15.53
CA VAL A 225 14.86 31.78 -15.26
C VAL A 225 15.91 32.89 -15.42
N GLU A 226 17.19 32.57 -15.26
CA GLU A 226 18.31 33.53 -15.50
C GLU A 226 18.50 33.86 -16.98
N ALA A 227 17.99 33.01 -17.89
CA ALA A 227 18.07 33.29 -19.34
C ALA A 227 16.98 34.24 -19.86
N LEU A 228 16.00 34.63 -19.03
CA LEU A 228 14.92 35.53 -19.43
C LEU A 228 15.22 37.01 -19.09
N ASP A 229 16.29 37.31 -18.35
CA ASP A 229 16.69 38.67 -17.96
C ASP A 229 17.91 39.21 -18.76
N SER A 230 18.24 38.62 -19.90
CA SER A 230 19.32 39.05 -20.78
C SER A 230 18.82 39.60 -22.13
#